data_5f35589b0f920e9fed1fa142d920d2fe
#
_entry.id   5f35589b0f920e9fed1fa142d920d2fe
#
_cell.length_a   1.000
_cell.length_b   1.000
_cell.length_c   1.000
_cell.angle_alpha   90.00
_cell.angle_beta   90.00
_cell.angle_gamma   90.00
#
_symmetry.space_group_name_H-M   'P 1'
#
loop_
_entity.id
_entity.type
_entity.pdbx_description
1 polymer ?
#
loop_
_entity_poly.entity_id
_entity_poly.type
_entity_poly.pdbx_seq_one_letter_code
_entity_poly.pdbx_strand_id
1 'polypeptide(L)' 'MQDDKFSRMVYEIDDIIAELSVKYKIDPLSLTSIILARLVLTNDYAGAGDDFRKILSNVPERHISSYEVIH' A
#
# COMPACT_ATOMS: atom_id res chain seq x y z
N MET A 1 -21.56 -2.58 5.35
CA MET A 1 -20.62 -3.24 6.25
C MET A 1 -19.22 -2.70 6.03
N GLN A 2 -18.47 -2.58 7.11
CA GLN A 2 -17.11 -2.05 7.04
C GLN A 2 -16.21 -2.95 6.20
N ASP A 3 -16.43 -4.25 6.27
CA ASP A 3 -15.61 -5.21 5.51
C ASP A 3 -15.72 -4.98 4.01
N ASP A 4 -16.92 -4.68 3.53
CA ASP A 4 -17.14 -4.41 2.12
C ASP A 4 -16.36 -3.16 1.68
N LYS A 5 -16.38 -2.14 2.52
CA LYS A 5 -15.67 -0.90 2.22
C LYS A 5 -14.18 -1.12 2.09
N PHE A 6 -13.59 -1.82 3.05
CA PHE A 6 -12.16 -2.09 3.03
C PHE A 6 -11.77 -3.00 1.88
N SER A 7 -12.60 -3.99 1.58
CA SER A 7 -12.35 -4.87 0.45
C SER A 7 -12.33 -4.09 -0.87
N ARG A 8 -13.28 -3.18 -1.02
CA ARG A 8 -13.32 -2.33 -2.22
C ARG A 8 -12.07 -1.47 -2.32
N MET A 9 -11.63 -0.91 -1.20
CA MET A 9 -10.43 -0.09 -1.19
C MET A 9 -9.20 -0.89 -1.63
N VAL A 10 -9.10 -2.12 -1.16
CA VAL A 10 -7.98 -3.00 -1.54
C VAL A 10 -7.99 -3.23 -3.04
N TYR A 11 -9.14 -3.56 -3.61
CA TYR A 11 -9.25 -3.78 -5.04
C TYR A 11 -8.93 -2.53 -5.85
N GLU A 12 -9.40 -1.39 -5.39
CA GLU A 12 -9.14 -0.13 -6.08
C GLU A 12 -7.65 0.22 -6.04
N ILE A 13 -6.99 -0.01 -4.91
CA ILE A 13 -5.57 0.22 -4.77
C ILE A 13 -4.80 -0.70 -5.72
N ASP A 14 -5.17 -1.98 -5.75
CA ASP A 14 -4.53 -2.94 -6.63
C ASP A 14 -4.68 -2.55 -8.10
N ASP A 15 -5.86 -2.08 -8.47
CA ASP A 15 -6.12 -1.62 -9.84
C ASP A 15 -5.24 -0.42 -10.19
N ILE A 16 -5.12 0.53 -9.28
CA ILE A 16 -4.29 1.71 -9.49
C ILE A 16 -2.83 1.31 -9.66
N ILE A 17 -2.35 0.41 -8.81
CA ILE A 17 -0.97 -0.07 -8.89
C ILE A 17 -0.71 -0.75 -10.23
N ALA A 18 -1.61 -1.63 -10.64
CA ALA A 18 -1.48 -2.32 -11.91
C ALA A 18 -1.51 -1.34 -13.08
N GLU A 19 -2.42 -0.40 -13.05
CA GLU A 19 -2.56 0.60 -14.10
C GLU A 19 -1.32 1.46 -14.24
N LEU A 20 -0.78 1.92 -13.13
CA LEU A 20 0.44 2.74 -13.15
C LEU A 20 1.65 1.95 -13.64
N SER A 21 1.74 0.69 -13.23
CA SER A 21 2.84 -0.18 -13.67
C SER A 21 2.85 -0.34 -15.19
N VAL A 22 1.68 -0.56 -15.76
CA VAL A 22 1.54 -0.73 -17.21
C VAL A 22 1.73 0.58 -17.94
N LYS A 23 1.11 1.63 -17.45
CA LYS A 23 1.14 2.95 -18.10
C LYS A 23 2.55 3.51 -18.22
N TYR A 24 3.32 3.39 -17.17
CA TYR A 24 4.67 3.94 -17.11
C TYR A 24 5.76 2.90 -17.30
N LYS A 25 5.37 1.65 -17.53
CA LYS A 25 6.31 0.54 -17.75
C LYS A 25 7.34 0.46 -16.65
N ILE A 26 6.88 0.58 -15.42
CA ILE A 26 7.74 0.56 -14.25
C ILE A 26 7.55 -0.76 -13.50
N ASP A 27 8.64 -1.30 -12.99
CA ASP A 27 8.57 -2.54 -12.24
C ASP A 27 7.91 -2.31 -10.87
N PRO A 28 7.33 -3.35 -10.29
CA PRO A 28 6.61 -3.21 -9.02
C PRO A 28 7.46 -2.66 -7.87
N LEU A 29 8.73 -3.04 -7.82
CA LEU A 29 9.59 -2.58 -6.73
C LEU A 29 9.86 -1.08 -6.81
N SER A 30 10.13 -0.58 -8.01
CA SER A 30 10.34 0.85 -8.21
C SER A 30 9.06 1.63 -7.91
N LEU A 31 7.92 1.10 -8.33
CA LEU A 31 6.64 1.74 -8.05
C LEU A 31 6.38 1.76 -6.54
N THR A 32 6.68 0.67 -5.86
CA THR A 32 6.54 0.59 -4.40
C THR A 32 7.36 1.67 -3.72
N SER A 33 8.58 1.87 -4.17
CA SER A 33 9.46 2.90 -3.59
C SER A 33 8.87 4.30 -3.74
N ILE A 34 8.31 4.59 -4.89
CA ILE A 34 7.68 5.89 -5.16
C ILE A 34 6.46 6.08 -4.27
N ILE A 35 5.60 5.07 -4.22
CA ILE A 35 4.38 5.13 -3.41
C ILE A 35 4.75 5.31 -1.94
N LEU A 36 5.71 4.55 -1.47
CA LEU A 36 6.14 4.63 -0.08
C LEU A 36 6.68 6.01 0.27
N ALA A 37 7.48 6.59 -0.61
CA ALA A 37 8.00 7.93 -0.40
C ALA A 37 6.88 8.96 -0.28
N ARG A 38 5.86 8.85 -1.14
CA ARG A 38 4.71 9.76 -1.07
C ARG A 38 3.91 9.56 0.21
N LEU A 39 3.76 8.33 0.65
CA LEU A 39 3.06 8.03 1.90
C LEU A 39 3.80 8.59 3.10
N VAL A 40 5.11 8.47 3.12
CA VAL A 40 5.92 9.04 4.20
C VAL A 40 5.71 10.56 4.28
N LEU A 41 5.82 11.24 3.16
CA LEU A 41 5.64 12.69 3.12
C LEU A 41 4.23 13.09 3.54
N THR A 42 3.23 12.38 3.04
CA THR A 42 1.84 12.67 3.37
C THR A 42 1.60 12.56 4.88
N ASN A 43 2.14 11.52 5.49
CA ASN A 43 1.96 11.32 6.92
C ASN A 43 2.77 12.31 7.75
N ASP A 44 3.94 12.72 7.29
CA ASP A 44 4.71 13.74 7.97
C ASP A 44 3.97 15.08 7.98
N TYR A 45 3.39 15.46 6.86
CA TYR A 45 2.58 16.69 6.79
C TYR A 45 1.37 16.63 7.71
N ALA A 46 0.78 15.46 7.84
CA ALA A 46 -0.39 15.27 8.71
C ALA A 46 -0.02 15.14 10.18
N GLY A 47 1.27 15.15 10.52
CA GLY A 47 1.72 14.97 11.89
C GLY A 47 1.66 13.55 12.36
N ALA A 48 1.56 12.59 11.45
CA ALA A 48 1.42 11.17 11.76
C ALA A 48 2.64 10.34 11.36
N GLY A 49 3.78 11.00 11.15
CA GLY A 49 4.98 10.31 10.67
C GLY A 49 5.45 9.20 11.59
N ASP A 50 5.46 9.45 12.90
CA ASP A 50 5.90 8.45 13.85
C ASP A 50 4.95 7.24 13.89
N ASP A 51 3.66 7.51 13.84
CA ASP A 51 2.66 6.45 13.80
C ASP A 51 2.79 5.64 12.52
N PHE A 52 3.04 6.31 11.41
CA PHE A 52 3.24 5.63 10.14
C PHE A 52 4.45 4.70 10.18
N ARG A 53 5.55 5.16 10.77
CA ARG A 53 6.74 4.32 10.89
C ARG A 53 6.50 3.11 11.76
N LYS A 54 5.69 3.26 12.80
CA LYS A 54 5.29 2.12 13.64
C LYS A 54 4.47 1.12 12.84
N ILE A 55 3.56 1.61 12.00
CA ILE A 55 2.77 0.73 11.15
C ILE A 55 3.67 -0.04 10.19
N LEU A 56 4.64 0.63 9.58
CA LEU A 56 5.57 -0.02 8.68
C LEU A 56 6.39 -1.10 9.38
N SER A 57 6.82 -0.83 10.61
CA SER A 57 7.59 -1.79 11.39
C SER A 57 6.77 -3.00 11.80
N ASN A 58 5.47 -2.82 11.91
CA ASN A 58 4.56 -3.84 12.40
C ASN A 58 3.49 -4.18 11.38
N VAL A 59 3.83 -4.17 10.10
CA VAL A 59 2.88 -4.58 9.06
C VAL A 59 2.34 -5.94 9.46
N PRO A 60 1.03 -6.06 9.62
CA PRO A 60 0.44 -7.30 10.13
C PRO A 60 0.77 -8.48 9.23
N GLU A 61 1.36 -9.49 9.82
CA GLU A 61 1.71 -10.69 9.09
C GLU A 61 0.48 -11.32 8.42
N ARG A 62 -0.67 -11.18 9.06
CA ARG A 62 -1.91 -11.69 8.49
C ARG A 62 -2.23 -11.08 7.14
N HIS A 63 -1.82 -9.83 6.90
CA HIS A 63 -2.04 -9.18 5.61
C HIS A 63 -1.06 -9.71 4.58
N ILE A 64 0.16 -9.98 5.00
CA ILE A 64 1.18 -10.56 4.14
C ILE A 64 0.80 -12.00 3.82
N SER A 65 0.33 -12.73 4.82
CA SER A 65 -0.10 -14.12 4.64
C SER A 65 -1.21 -14.24 3.61
N SER A 66 -2.07 -13.24 3.52
CA SER A 66 -3.12 -13.24 2.51
C SER A 66 -2.55 -13.28 1.10
N TYR A 67 -1.44 -12.61 0.88
CA TYR A 67 -0.77 -12.65 -0.41
C TYR A 67 -0.12 -14.00 -0.66
N GLU A 68 0.45 -14.59 0.36
CA GLU A 68 1.08 -15.90 0.23
C GLU A 68 0.08 -16.96 -0.16
N VAL A 69 -1.12 -16.88 0.36
CA VAL A 69 -2.17 -17.83 0.04
C VAL A 69 -2.49 -17.83 -1.45
N ILE A 70 -2.36 -16.68 -2.08
CA ILE A 70 -2.66 -16.53 -3.50
C ILE A 70 -1.61 -17.24 -4.36
N HIS A 71 -0.43 -17.35 -3.86
CA HIS A 71 0.64 -18.02 -4.58
C HIS A 71 0.52 -19.52 -4.48
#